data_68c416e6f528084a05d1eaa44180be22
#
_entry.id   68c416e6f528084a05d1eaa44180be22
#
_cell.length_a   1.000
_cell.length_b   1.000
_cell.length_c   1.000
_cell.angle_alpha   90.00
_cell.angle_beta   90.00
_cell.angle_gamma   90.00
#
_symmetry.space_group_name_H-M   'P 1'
#
loop_
_entity.id
_entity.type
_entity.pdbx_description
1 polymer ?
#
loop_
_entity_poly.entity_id
_entity_poly.type
_entity_poly.pdbx_seq_one_letter_code
_entity_poly.pdbx_strand_id
1 'polypeptide(L)'
;QDVLKRFLKGERMLRNAVIESRLAQVTKLAEDYRDRKALIEDVIAEGNMGLMTAMQVLEQNADDFLGEDGEPLLSKAEQVIELEIKHAMENMIDDMTEQKDWEDTILAKTNLLHEAAKYMAEEMGRRATQEELSEYTKISVEEIRDIMGLSEDAKKVARPE
;
A
#
# COMPACT_ATOMS: atom_id res chain seq x y z
N GLN A 1 -2.85 -21.80 21.37
CA GLN A 1 -1.81 -21.36 22.33
C GLN A 1 -0.72 -22.42 22.52
N ASP A 2 -1.13 -23.71 22.58
CA ASP A 2 -0.19 -24.80 22.76
C ASP A 2 0.79 -24.94 21.58
N VAL A 3 0.30 -24.80 20.36
CA VAL A 3 1.12 -24.90 19.15
C VAL A 3 2.18 -23.79 19.12
N LEU A 4 1.80 -22.56 19.44
CA LEU A 4 2.74 -21.44 19.51
C LEU A 4 3.79 -21.66 20.60
N LYS A 5 3.38 -22.14 21.77
CA LYS A 5 4.28 -22.45 22.87
C LYS A 5 5.35 -23.47 22.46
N ARG A 6 4.92 -24.57 21.83
CA ARG A 6 5.82 -25.61 21.34
C ARG A 6 6.77 -25.10 20.26
N PHE A 7 6.25 -24.26 19.34
CA PHE A 7 7.06 -23.62 18.30
C PHE A 7 8.17 -22.77 18.93
N LEU A 8 7.82 -21.92 19.91
CA LEU A 8 8.79 -21.06 20.59
C LEU A 8 9.84 -21.85 21.38
N LYS A 9 9.49 -23.03 21.85
CA LYS A 9 10.44 -23.93 22.51
C LYS A 9 11.39 -24.66 21.56
N GLY A 10 11.21 -24.50 20.25
CA GLY A 10 12.13 -25.03 19.25
C GLY A 10 11.54 -26.00 18.24
N GLU A 11 10.26 -26.36 18.36
CA GLU A 11 9.58 -27.25 17.40
C GLU A 11 9.21 -26.46 16.11
N ARG A 12 10.21 -26.13 15.31
CA ARG A 12 10.06 -25.26 14.11
C ARG A 12 9.19 -25.88 13.02
N MET A 13 9.03 -27.20 13.01
CA MET A 13 8.12 -27.92 12.11
C MET A 13 6.67 -27.52 12.30
N LEU A 14 6.31 -26.92 13.45
CA LEU A 14 4.95 -26.46 13.75
C LEU A 14 4.62 -25.07 13.15
N ARG A 15 5.52 -24.48 12.39
CA ARG A 15 5.33 -23.15 11.79
C ARG A 15 4.00 -23.04 11.04
N ASN A 16 3.71 -23.99 10.17
CA ASN A 16 2.45 -23.98 9.39
C ASN A 16 1.23 -24.17 10.31
N ALA A 17 1.34 -24.97 11.35
CA ALA A 17 0.26 -25.15 12.31
C ALA A 17 -0.04 -23.86 13.08
N VAL A 18 0.99 -23.09 13.44
CA VAL A 18 0.81 -21.77 14.08
C VAL A 18 0.10 -20.83 13.12
N ILE A 19 0.55 -20.76 11.86
CA ILE A 19 -0.07 -19.91 10.83
C ILE A 19 -1.55 -20.25 10.69
N GLU A 20 -1.88 -21.52 10.48
CA GLU A 20 -3.27 -21.97 10.34
C GLU A 20 -4.13 -21.61 11.55
N SER A 21 -3.57 -21.71 12.76
CA SER A 21 -4.28 -21.37 13.99
C SER A 21 -4.61 -19.88 14.11
N ARG A 22 -3.97 -19.01 13.31
CA ARG A 22 -4.15 -17.55 13.36
C ARG A 22 -4.93 -16.97 12.16
N LEU A 23 -5.31 -17.79 11.19
CA LEU A 23 -6.03 -17.30 9.99
C LEU A 23 -7.37 -16.64 10.36
N ALA A 24 -8.09 -17.19 11.34
CA ALA A 24 -9.33 -16.57 11.85
C ALA A 24 -9.08 -15.22 12.51
N GLN A 25 -7.95 -15.05 13.19
CA GLN A 25 -7.54 -13.77 13.77
C GLN A 25 -7.29 -12.73 12.68
N VAL A 26 -6.63 -13.10 11.58
CA VAL A 26 -6.40 -12.21 10.44
C VAL A 26 -7.73 -11.71 9.88
N THR A 27 -8.67 -12.61 9.64
CA THR A 27 -10.01 -12.26 9.14
C THR A 27 -10.72 -11.31 10.10
N LYS A 28 -10.64 -11.55 11.39
CA LYS A 28 -11.25 -10.71 12.41
C LYS A 28 -10.63 -9.32 12.45
N LEU A 29 -9.31 -9.22 12.36
CA LEU A 29 -8.61 -7.93 12.33
C LEU A 29 -8.94 -7.14 11.05
N ALA A 30 -9.13 -7.81 9.93
CA ALA A 30 -9.49 -7.18 8.67
C ALA A 30 -10.84 -6.46 8.74
N GLU A 31 -11.76 -6.90 9.60
CA GLU A 31 -13.05 -6.25 9.79
C GLU A 31 -12.94 -4.79 10.23
N ASP A 32 -11.89 -4.44 10.98
CA ASP A 32 -11.65 -3.07 11.44
C ASP A 32 -11.34 -2.12 10.28
N TYR A 33 -10.99 -2.66 9.10
CA TYR A 33 -10.66 -1.88 7.90
C TYR A 33 -11.76 -1.91 6.83
N ARG A 34 -12.95 -2.41 7.15
CA ARG A 34 -14.07 -2.55 6.21
C ARG A 34 -14.51 -1.23 5.60
N ASP A 35 -14.44 -0.16 6.37
CA ASP A 35 -14.85 1.19 5.93
C ASP A 35 -13.80 1.88 5.05
N ARG A 36 -12.66 1.22 4.84
CA ARG A 36 -11.61 1.72 3.96
C ARG A 36 -11.91 1.33 2.51
N LYS A 37 -11.31 2.02 1.56
CA LYS A 37 -11.56 1.82 0.12
C LYS A 37 -10.92 0.55 -0.47
N ALA A 38 -10.26 -0.26 0.35
CA ALA A 38 -9.67 -1.53 -0.06
C ALA A 38 -10.71 -2.66 -0.01
N LEU A 39 -10.58 -3.62 -0.92
CA LEU A 39 -11.39 -4.84 -0.88
C LEU A 39 -10.99 -5.67 0.33
N ILE A 40 -11.96 -6.20 1.07
CA ILE A 40 -11.71 -6.98 2.29
C ILE A 40 -10.83 -8.20 2.00
N GLU A 41 -11.02 -8.85 0.85
CA GLU A 41 -10.21 -10.00 0.46
C GLU A 41 -8.73 -9.63 0.30
N ASP A 42 -8.44 -8.46 -0.23
CA ASP A 42 -7.07 -7.95 -0.38
C ASP A 42 -6.45 -7.62 0.98
N VAL A 43 -7.24 -7.05 1.89
CA VAL A 43 -6.80 -6.76 3.26
C VAL A 43 -6.46 -8.06 3.99
N ILE A 44 -7.29 -9.09 3.85
CA ILE A 44 -7.04 -10.41 4.44
C ILE A 44 -5.75 -11.02 3.86
N ALA A 45 -5.57 -10.96 2.54
CA ALA A 45 -4.37 -11.48 1.88
C ALA A 45 -3.10 -10.80 2.40
N GLU A 46 -3.11 -9.48 2.54
CA GLU A 46 -1.98 -8.72 3.10
C GLU A 46 -1.77 -9.06 4.57
N GLY A 47 -2.84 -9.21 5.34
CA GLY A 47 -2.77 -9.65 6.73
C GLY A 47 -2.13 -11.02 6.88
N ASN A 48 -2.43 -11.94 5.98
CA ASN A 48 -1.80 -13.27 5.95
C ASN A 48 -0.30 -13.17 5.67
N MET A 49 0.12 -12.26 4.80
CA MET A 49 1.55 -11.97 4.56
C MET A 49 2.21 -11.38 5.82
N GLY A 50 1.51 -10.49 6.52
CA GLY A 50 1.96 -9.95 7.80
C GLY A 50 2.14 -11.04 8.85
N LEU A 51 1.25 -12.02 8.89
CA LEU A 51 1.37 -13.20 9.77
C LEU A 51 2.64 -13.99 9.43
N MET A 52 2.95 -14.19 8.16
CA MET A 52 4.18 -14.86 7.73
C MET A 52 5.43 -14.07 8.17
N THR A 53 5.38 -12.75 8.05
CA THR A 53 6.44 -11.86 8.53
C THR A 53 6.64 -12.01 10.04
N ALA A 54 5.54 -12.07 10.80
CA ALA A 54 5.60 -12.29 12.25
C ALA A 54 6.31 -13.60 12.58
N MET A 55 6.01 -14.68 11.85
CA MET A 55 6.67 -15.97 12.06
C MET A 55 8.17 -15.89 11.80
N GLN A 56 8.59 -15.13 10.77
CA GLN A 56 10.02 -14.89 10.52
C GLN A 56 10.69 -14.13 11.67
N VAL A 57 10.01 -13.11 12.21
CA VAL A 57 10.52 -12.35 13.37
C VAL A 57 10.72 -13.29 14.58
N LEU A 58 9.75 -14.16 14.85
CA LEU A 58 9.83 -15.12 15.96
C LEU A 58 10.97 -16.12 15.76
N GLU A 59 11.20 -16.55 14.52
CA GLU A 59 12.30 -17.48 14.21
C GLU A 59 13.68 -16.84 14.32
N GLN A 60 13.82 -15.62 13.75
CA GLN A 60 15.10 -14.92 13.71
C GLN A 60 15.54 -14.38 15.07
N ASN A 61 14.59 -14.11 15.96
CA ASN A 61 14.84 -13.53 17.28
C ASN A 61 14.33 -14.46 18.38
N ALA A 62 14.50 -15.77 18.20
CA ALA A 62 13.93 -16.80 19.07
C ALA A 62 14.23 -16.58 20.54
N ASP A 63 15.45 -16.19 20.87
CA ASP A 63 15.88 -15.97 22.25
C ASP A 63 15.13 -14.82 22.93
N ASP A 64 14.69 -13.83 22.16
CA ASP A 64 13.94 -12.68 22.67
C ASP A 64 12.54 -13.07 23.16
N PHE A 65 12.05 -14.24 22.74
CA PHE A 65 10.72 -14.74 23.09
C PHE A 65 10.77 -15.86 24.16
N LEU A 66 11.92 -16.05 24.75
CA LEU A 66 12.11 -16.93 25.89
C LEU A 66 12.53 -16.11 27.11
N GLY A 67 11.94 -16.44 28.26
CA GLY A 67 12.32 -15.84 29.53
C GLY A 67 13.66 -16.41 30.03
N GLU A 68 14.18 -15.84 31.10
CA GLU A 68 15.42 -16.29 31.75
C GLU A 68 15.34 -17.75 32.19
N ASP A 69 14.13 -18.22 32.51
CA ASP A 69 13.82 -19.61 32.88
C ASP A 69 13.68 -20.53 31.68
N GLY A 70 13.81 -20.03 30.45
CA GLY A 70 13.62 -20.79 29.22
C GLY A 70 12.17 -21.00 28.83
N GLU A 71 11.22 -20.45 29.57
CA GLU A 71 9.81 -20.54 29.24
C GLU A 71 9.40 -19.50 28.19
N PRO A 72 8.50 -19.83 27.25
CA PRO A 72 8.05 -18.90 26.21
C PRO A 72 7.32 -17.68 26.75
N LEU A 73 7.66 -16.51 26.21
CA LEU A 73 6.99 -15.25 26.47
C LEU A 73 5.80 -15.11 25.50
N LEU A 74 4.72 -15.84 25.77
CA LEU A 74 3.56 -15.94 24.88
C LEU A 74 2.91 -14.60 24.59
N SER A 75 2.74 -13.76 25.61
CA SER A 75 2.14 -12.44 25.47
C SER A 75 2.93 -11.56 24.49
N LYS A 76 4.24 -11.59 24.59
CA LYS A 76 5.14 -10.85 23.70
C LYS A 76 5.04 -11.35 22.27
N ALA A 77 5.03 -12.66 22.08
CA ALA A 77 4.89 -13.29 20.77
C ALA A 77 3.53 -12.95 20.13
N GLU A 78 2.45 -13.01 20.89
CA GLU A 78 1.11 -12.64 20.41
C GLU A 78 1.03 -11.18 20.00
N GLN A 79 1.68 -10.29 20.74
CA GLN A 79 1.75 -8.86 20.37
C GLN A 79 2.47 -8.65 19.04
N VAL A 80 3.57 -9.37 18.81
CA VAL A 80 4.31 -9.30 17.54
C VAL A 80 3.42 -9.79 16.39
N ILE A 81 2.74 -10.90 16.57
CA ILE A 81 1.83 -11.47 15.55
C ILE A 81 0.76 -10.44 15.18
N GLU A 82 0.06 -9.89 16.16
CA GLU A 82 -1.00 -8.92 15.93
C GLU A 82 -0.47 -7.64 15.26
N LEU A 83 0.65 -7.14 15.74
CA LEU A 83 1.27 -5.91 15.23
C LEU A 83 1.70 -6.06 13.76
N GLU A 84 2.35 -7.17 13.40
CA GLU A 84 2.79 -7.42 12.03
C GLU A 84 1.61 -7.58 11.07
N ILE A 85 0.52 -8.24 11.51
CA ILE A 85 -0.70 -8.36 10.72
C ILE A 85 -1.30 -6.98 10.46
N LYS A 86 -1.46 -6.17 11.49
CA LYS A 86 -2.02 -4.82 11.39
C LYS A 86 -1.16 -3.91 10.52
N HIS A 87 0.16 -3.94 10.69
CA HIS A 87 1.09 -3.15 9.89
C HIS A 87 0.97 -3.48 8.40
N ALA A 88 0.90 -4.75 8.04
CA ALA A 88 0.75 -5.16 6.65
C ALA A 88 -0.54 -4.61 6.04
N MET A 89 -1.66 -4.69 6.77
CA MET A 89 -2.95 -4.17 6.33
C MET A 89 -2.95 -2.65 6.18
N GLU A 90 -2.43 -1.94 7.18
CA GLU A 90 -2.38 -0.47 7.19
C GLU A 90 -1.46 0.06 6.10
N ASN A 91 -0.30 -0.54 5.90
CA ASN A 91 0.65 -0.13 4.86
C ASN A 91 0.04 -0.27 3.46
N MET A 92 -0.68 -1.36 3.20
CA MET A 92 -1.37 -1.55 1.93
C MET A 92 -2.44 -0.47 1.70
N ILE A 93 -3.24 -0.17 2.70
CA ILE A 93 -4.31 0.82 2.61
C ILE A 93 -3.73 2.23 2.40
N ASP A 94 -2.66 2.57 3.13
CA ASP A 94 -1.98 3.86 3.00
C ASP A 94 -1.38 4.03 1.60
N ASP A 95 -0.71 3.00 1.07
CA ASP A 95 -0.14 3.01 -0.27
C ASP A 95 -1.22 3.20 -1.34
N MET A 96 -2.36 2.52 -1.22
CA MET A 96 -3.49 2.67 -2.14
C MET A 96 -4.08 4.09 -2.09
N THR A 97 -4.19 4.66 -0.90
CA THR A 97 -4.73 6.01 -0.69
C THR A 97 -3.80 7.06 -1.32
N GLU A 98 -2.50 6.95 -1.09
CA GLU A 98 -1.50 7.85 -1.67
C GLU A 98 -1.51 7.77 -3.20
N GLN A 99 -1.56 6.58 -3.77
CA GLN A 99 -1.61 6.39 -5.21
C GLN A 99 -2.87 7.01 -5.81
N LYS A 100 -4.01 6.82 -5.18
CA LYS A 100 -5.28 7.39 -5.66
C LYS A 100 -5.26 8.92 -5.61
N ASP A 101 -4.76 9.51 -4.53
CA ASP A 101 -4.65 10.96 -4.38
C ASP A 101 -3.72 11.54 -5.43
N TRP A 102 -2.62 10.87 -5.72
CA TRP A 102 -1.70 11.25 -6.79
C TRP A 102 -2.37 11.21 -8.16
N GLU A 103 -3.08 10.12 -8.47
CA GLU A 103 -3.80 9.95 -9.74
C GLU A 103 -4.88 11.03 -9.91
N ASP A 104 -5.67 11.31 -8.87
CA ASP A 104 -6.71 12.34 -8.88
C ASP A 104 -6.11 13.73 -9.11
N THR A 105 -4.97 14.02 -8.51
CA THR A 105 -4.25 15.29 -8.68
C THR A 105 -3.74 15.45 -10.10
N ILE A 106 -3.14 14.40 -10.68
CA ILE A 106 -2.66 14.42 -12.07
C ILE A 106 -3.83 14.60 -13.04
N LEU A 107 -4.94 13.92 -12.83
CA LEU A 107 -6.13 14.04 -13.65
C LEU A 107 -6.69 15.49 -13.61
N ALA A 108 -6.79 16.07 -12.42
CA ALA A 108 -7.27 17.45 -12.25
C ALA A 108 -6.36 18.44 -12.97
N LYS A 109 -5.04 18.31 -12.85
CA LYS A 109 -4.07 19.16 -13.55
C LYS A 109 -4.12 18.98 -15.07
N THR A 110 -4.29 17.74 -15.54
CA THR A 110 -4.43 17.44 -16.97
C THR A 110 -5.65 18.13 -17.55
N ASN A 111 -6.79 18.05 -16.88
CA ASN A 111 -8.02 18.71 -17.29
C ASN A 111 -7.87 20.24 -17.29
N LEU A 112 -7.23 20.81 -16.28
CA LEU A 112 -6.97 22.24 -16.20
C LEU A 112 -6.10 22.73 -17.37
N LEU A 113 -5.02 21.99 -17.67
CA LEU A 113 -4.14 22.32 -18.79
C LEU A 113 -4.87 22.25 -20.13
N HIS A 114 -5.72 21.23 -20.31
CA HIS A 114 -6.50 21.05 -21.53
C HIS A 114 -7.47 22.23 -21.76
N GLU A 115 -8.22 22.60 -20.71
CA GLU A 115 -9.15 23.73 -20.76
C GLU A 115 -8.42 25.06 -20.97
N ALA A 116 -7.29 25.28 -20.29
CA ALA A 116 -6.47 26.48 -20.45
C ALA A 116 -5.90 26.60 -21.87
N ALA A 117 -5.39 25.50 -22.42
CA ALA A 117 -4.84 25.46 -23.77
C ALA A 117 -5.90 25.81 -24.80
N LYS A 118 -7.10 25.25 -24.63
CA LYS A 118 -8.25 25.55 -25.53
C LYS A 118 -8.66 27.01 -25.46
N TYR A 119 -8.82 27.55 -24.25
CA TYR A 119 -9.18 28.95 -24.04
C TYR A 119 -8.15 29.90 -24.63
N MET A 120 -6.87 29.68 -24.36
CA MET A 120 -5.79 30.55 -24.87
C MET A 120 -5.66 30.48 -26.39
N ALA A 121 -5.85 29.29 -26.98
CA ALA A 121 -5.82 29.15 -28.44
C ALA A 121 -6.94 29.95 -29.11
N GLU A 122 -8.14 29.97 -28.54
CA GLU A 122 -9.28 30.76 -29.02
C GLU A 122 -9.01 32.26 -28.91
N GLU A 123 -8.45 32.72 -27.77
CA GLU A 123 -8.16 34.13 -27.53
C GLU A 123 -6.98 34.65 -28.38
N MET A 124 -5.95 33.83 -28.56
CA MET A 124 -4.72 34.24 -29.25
C MET A 124 -4.72 33.95 -30.75
N GLY A 125 -5.62 33.08 -31.19
CA GLY A 125 -5.66 32.62 -32.59
C GLY A 125 -4.48 31.70 -32.95
N ARG A 126 -3.76 31.20 -31.98
CA ARG A 126 -2.63 30.28 -32.14
C ARG A 126 -2.49 29.39 -30.92
N ARG A 127 -1.70 28.32 -31.04
CA ARG A 127 -1.40 27.39 -29.93
C ARG A 127 -0.57 28.12 -28.87
N ALA A 128 -0.98 27.94 -27.59
CA ALA A 128 -0.23 28.50 -26.47
C ALA A 128 1.08 27.72 -26.24
N THR A 129 2.12 28.41 -25.82
CA THR A 129 3.39 27.80 -25.44
C THR A 129 3.29 27.21 -24.02
N GLN A 130 4.23 26.34 -23.66
CA GLN A 130 4.29 25.79 -22.31
C GLN A 130 4.50 26.89 -21.26
N GLU A 131 5.30 27.91 -21.59
CA GLU A 131 5.55 29.08 -20.73
C GLU A 131 4.27 29.88 -20.49
N GLU A 132 3.48 30.08 -21.54
CA GLU A 132 2.20 30.79 -21.45
C GLU A 132 1.19 30.01 -20.61
N LEU A 133 1.13 28.67 -20.79
CA LEU A 133 0.29 27.79 -19.99
C LEU A 133 0.71 27.81 -18.53
N SER A 134 2.01 27.78 -18.24
CA SER A 134 2.56 27.83 -16.90
C SER A 134 2.16 29.12 -16.18
N GLU A 135 2.27 30.24 -16.86
CA GLU A 135 1.90 31.55 -16.31
C GLU A 135 0.41 31.63 -15.97
N TYR A 136 -0.43 31.10 -16.86
CA TYR A 136 -1.89 31.09 -16.69
C TYR A 136 -2.38 30.14 -15.62
N THR A 137 -1.88 28.90 -15.61
CA THR A 137 -2.34 27.84 -14.70
C THR A 137 -1.61 27.78 -13.37
N LYS A 138 -0.45 28.45 -13.27
CA LYS A 138 0.46 28.38 -12.11
C LYS A 138 1.10 26.99 -11.91
N ILE A 139 1.02 26.14 -12.91
CA ILE A 139 1.73 24.86 -12.94
C ILE A 139 3.09 25.11 -13.60
N SER A 140 4.17 24.56 -13.04
CA SER A 140 5.52 24.76 -13.58
C SER A 140 5.66 24.18 -15.00
N VAL A 141 6.54 24.75 -15.81
CA VAL A 141 6.83 24.25 -17.16
C VAL A 141 7.29 22.80 -17.14
N GLU A 142 8.11 22.43 -16.15
CA GLU A 142 8.61 21.07 -15.97
C GLU A 142 7.45 20.09 -15.71
N GLU A 143 6.55 20.46 -14.82
CA GLU A 143 5.37 19.65 -14.49
C GLU A 143 4.42 19.52 -15.69
N ILE A 144 4.21 20.62 -16.46
CA ILE A 144 3.42 20.60 -17.68
C ILE A 144 4.01 19.61 -18.69
N ARG A 145 5.31 19.64 -18.87
CA ARG A 145 6.02 18.73 -19.79
C ARG A 145 5.83 17.28 -19.38
N ASP A 146 5.95 16.98 -18.09
CA ASP A 146 5.76 15.64 -17.54
C ASP A 146 4.32 15.14 -17.75
N ILE A 147 3.33 15.97 -17.49
CA ILE A 147 1.91 15.63 -17.68
C ILE A 147 1.60 15.37 -19.16
N MET A 148 2.09 16.23 -20.06
CA MET A 148 1.91 16.06 -21.50
C MET A 148 2.61 14.82 -22.03
N GLY A 149 3.79 14.49 -21.51
CA GLY A 149 4.51 13.28 -21.84
C GLY A 149 3.75 12.02 -21.45
N LEU A 150 3.17 11.99 -20.26
CA LEU A 150 2.32 10.88 -19.80
C LEU A 150 1.08 10.72 -20.68
N SER A 151 0.44 11.82 -21.10
CA SER A 151 -0.73 11.81 -21.98
C SER A 151 -0.39 11.24 -23.36
N GLU A 152 0.77 11.61 -23.93
CA GLU A 152 1.25 11.08 -25.21
C GLU A 152 1.57 9.58 -25.11
N ASP A 153 2.22 9.15 -24.04
CA ASP A 153 2.53 7.75 -23.81
C ASP A 153 1.27 6.90 -23.67
N ALA A 154 0.25 7.41 -22.97
CA ALA A 154 -1.06 6.76 -22.87
C ALA A 154 -1.73 6.63 -24.24
N LYS A 155 -1.64 7.62 -25.11
CA LYS A 155 -2.17 7.57 -26.48
C LYS A 155 -1.43 6.54 -27.33
N LYS A 156 -0.11 6.40 -27.18
CA LYS A 156 0.68 5.39 -27.90
C LYS A 156 0.28 3.97 -27.51
N VAL A 157 0.04 3.74 -26.23
CA VAL A 157 -0.39 2.45 -25.71
C VAL A 157 -1.82 2.10 -26.15
N ALA A 158 -2.70 3.09 -26.28
CA ALA A 158 -4.10 2.92 -26.67
C ALA A 158 -4.34 2.70 -28.17
N ARG A 159 -3.32 2.89 -29.02
CA ARG A 159 -3.41 2.64 -30.46
C ARG A 159 -2.87 1.25 -30.78
N PRO A 160 -3.74 0.29 -31.13
CA PRO A 160 -3.24 -0.97 -31.71
C PRO A 160 -2.65 -0.66 -33.08
N GLU A 161 -1.44 -1.11 -33.30
CA GLU A 161 -0.86 -1.10 -34.64
C GLU A 161 -1.58 -2.08 -35.56
#